data_d639c9a13f043fe2d632aaea13031bfd
#
_entry.id   d639c9a13f043fe2d632aaea13031bfd
#
_cell.length_a   1.000
_cell.length_b   1.000
_cell.length_c   1.000
_cell.angle_alpha   90.00
_cell.angle_beta   90.00
_cell.angle_gamma   90.00
#
_symmetry.space_group_name_H-M   'P 1'
#
loop_
_entity.id
_entity.type
_entity.pdbx_description
1 polymer ?
#
loop_
_entity_poly.entity_id
_entity_poly.type
_entity_poly.pdbx_seq_one_letter_code
_entity_poly.pdbx_strand_id
1 'polypeptide(L)'
;MLKKLDWVHPRMEELGMLLSDPAVAQDQEKWRALMREHSQLEPLDQAVSRYAALEEEKKQAQMLLDEPDMEQMAREELNQVERQ
;
A
#
# COMPACT_ATOMS: atom_id res chain seq x y z
N MET A 1 -10.77 1.15 -8.99
CA MET A 1 -9.72 0.15 -9.24
C MET A 1 -9.11 -0.38 -7.97
N LEU A 2 -8.73 0.48 -7.01
CA LEU A 2 -8.16 0.04 -5.73
C LEU A 2 -9.13 -0.76 -4.86
N LYS A 3 -10.43 -0.53 -5.00
CA LYS A 3 -11.43 -1.24 -4.21
C LYS A 3 -11.38 -2.75 -4.39
N LYS A 4 -10.98 -3.21 -5.58
CA LYS A 4 -10.84 -4.65 -5.85
C LYS A 4 -9.63 -5.26 -5.16
N LEU A 5 -8.70 -4.42 -4.71
CA LEU A 5 -7.46 -4.85 -4.05
C LEU A 5 -7.42 -4.48 -2.57
N ASP A 6 -8.52 -3.99 -2.02
CA ASP A 6 -8.59 -3.58 -0.61
C ASP A 6 -8.36 -4.75 0.35
N TRP A 7 -8.51 -5.98 -0.11
CA TRP A 7 -8.30 -7.18 0.69
C TRP A 7 -6.82 -7.52 0.89
N VAL A 8 -5.93 -6.96 0.03
CA VAL A 8 -4.52 -7.36 0.01
C VAL A 8 -3.80 -7.01 1.30
N HIS A 9 -3.87 -5.75 1.72
CA HIS A 9 -3.16 -5.31 2.91
C HIS A 9 -3.67 -5.99 4.19
N PRO A 10 -4.99 -6.07 4.44
CA PRO A 10 -5.49 -6.81 5.60
C PRO A 10 -5.07 -8.28 5.59
N ARG A 11 -5.03 -8.91 4.41
CA ARG A 11 -4.57 -10.31 4.32
C ARG A 11 -3.09 -10.42 4.66
N MET A 12 -2.27 -9.46 4.24
CA MET A 12 -0.85 -9.45 4.59
C MET A 12 -0.65 -9.31 6.10
N GLU A 13 -1.44 -8.47 6.75
CA GLU A 13 -1.39 -8.35 8.22
C GLU A 13 -1.78 -9.65 8.90
N GLU A 14 -2.83 -10.30 8.42
CA GLU A 14 -3.29 -11.58 8.94
C GLU A 14 -2.20 -12.65 8.79
N LEU A 15 -1.56 -12.70 7.60
CA LEU A 15 -0.46 -13.64 7.36
C LEU A 15 0.70 -13.40 8.31
N GLY A 16 1.04 -12.14 8.55
CA GLY A 16 2.09 -11.81 9.52
C GLY A 16 1.77 -12.30 10.93
N MET A 17 0.53 -12.15 11.35
CA MET A 17 0.08 -12.63 12.64
C MET A 17 0.11 -14.16 12.73
N LEU A 18 -0.36 -14.83 11.69
CA LEU A 18 -0.37 -16.30 11.63
C LEU A 18 1.04 -16.86 11.64
N LEU A 19 1.95 -16.24 10.89
CA LEU A 19 3.35 -16.68 10.82
C LEU A 19 4.09 -16.47 12.14
N SER A 20 3.59 -15.58 13.01
CA SER A 20 4.17 -15.33 14.32
C SER A 20 3.60 -16.26 15.39
N ASP A 21 2.57 -17.04 15.06
CA ASP A 21 1.95 -17.97 16.01
C ASP A 21 2.82 -19.21 16.18
N PRO A 22 3.24 -19.55 17.42
CA PRO A 22 4.06 -20.76 17.63
C PRO A 22 3.39 -22.04 17.16
N ALA A 23 2.07 -22.14 17.25
CA ALA A 23 1.34 -23.32 16.79
C ALA A 23 1.47 -23.49 15.27
N VAL A 24 1.45 -22.40 14.52
CA VAL A 24 1.64 -22.42 13.07
C VAL A 24 3.09 -22.77 12.74
N ALA A 25 4.05 -22.21 13.49
CA ALA A 25 5.47 -22.47 13.26
C ALA A 25 5.83 -23.95 13.44
N GLN A 26 5.10 -24.67 14.28
CA GLN A 26 5.31 -26.10 14.51
C GLN A 26 4.72 -26.97 13.41
N ASP A 27 3.79 -26.46 12.62
CA ASP A 27 3.18 -27.18 11.49
C ASP A 27 3.87 -26.73 10.21
N GLN A 28 4.81 -27.53 9.74
CA GLN A 28 5.65 -27.15 8.59
C GLN A 28 4.84 -26.94 7.31
N GLU A 29 3.85 -27.80 7.07
CA GLU A 29 3.03 -27.66 5.86
C GLU A 29 2.24 -26.36 5.86
N LYS A 30 1.62 -26.08 7.00
CA LYS A 30 0.83 -24.86 7.17
C LYS A 30 1.72 -23.62 7.08
N TRP A 31 2.88 -23.67 7.73
CA TRP A 31 3.84 -22.56 7.70
C TRP A 31 4.31 -22.28 6.28
N ARG A 32 4.65 -23.33 5.52
CA ARG A 32 5.10 -23.16 4.14
C ARG A 32 4.01 -22.58 3.24
N ALA A 33 2.78 -23.05 3.41
CA ALA A 33 1.66 -22.52 2.63
C ALA A 33 1.44 -21.05 2.90
N LEU A 34 1.49 -20.64 4.16
CA LEU A 34 1.34 -19.22 4.54
C LEU A 34 2.49 -18.37 4.06
N MET A 35 3.72 -18.88 4.14
CA MET A 35 4.90 -18.17 3.62
C MET A 35 4.83 -17.99 2.11
N ARG A 36 4.34 -18.99 1.40
CA ARG A 36 4.17 -18.90 -0.05
C ARG A 36 3.15 -17.82 -0.40
N GLU A 37 2.03 -17.80 0.29
CA GLU A 37 1.02 -16.77 0.07
C GLU A 37 1.58 -15.38 0.37
N HIS A 38 2.29 -15.24 1.49
CA HIS A 38 2.94 -13.99 1.88
C HIS A 38 3.89 -13.50 0.78
N SER A 39 4.73 -14.40 0.27
CA SER A 39 5.70 -14.05 -0.76
C SER A 39 5.02 -13.63 -2.07
N GLN A 40 3.90 -14.24 -2.41
CA GLN A 40 3.16 -13.92 -3.62
C GLN A 40 2.42 -12.58 -3.50
N LEU A 41 1.91 -12.26 -2.31
CA LEU A 41 1.15 -11.03 -2.09
C LEU A 41 2.02 -9.82 -1.79
N GLU A 42 3.25 -10.03 -1.31
CA GLU A 42 4.11 -8.92 -0.90
C GLU A 42 4.34 -7.88 -2.00
N PRO A 43 4.70 -8.26 -3.25
CA PRO A 43 4.88 -7.27 -4.30
C PRO A 43 3.59 -6.51 -4.63
N LEU A 44 2.46 -7.21 -4.59
CA LEU A 44 1.17 -6.59 -4.84
C LEU A 44 0.80 -5.61 -3.73
N ASP A 45 1.04 -5.99 -2.48
CA ASP A 45 0.79 -5.11 -1.34
C ASP A 45 1.64 -3.84 -1.43
N GLN A 46 2.91 -3.97 -1.80
CA GLN A 46 3.80 -2.82 -1.98
C GLN A 46 3.31 -1.91 -3.10
N ALA A 47 2.86 -2.48 -4.22
CA ALA A 47 2.36 -1.70 -5.34
C ALA A 47 1.07 -0.96 -4.97
N VAL A 48 0.16 -1.62 -4.28
CA VAL A 48 -1.09 -1.00 -3.83
C VAL A 48 -0.82 0.14 -2.85
N SER A 49 0.10 -0.08 -1.90
CA SER A 49 0.47 0.95 -0.92
C SER A 49 1.11 2.16 -1.57
N ARG A 50 1.98 1.93 -2.57
CA ARG A 50 2.63 3.02 -3.31
C ARG A 50 1.60 3.83 -4.09
N TYR A 51 0.68 3.15 -4.76
CA TYR A 51 -0.37 3.81 -5.52
C TYR A 51 -1.24 4.68 -4.60
N ALA A 52 -1.62 4.14 -3.44
CA ALA A 52 -2.44 4.88 -2.48
C ALA A 52 -1.71 6.12 -1.96
N ALA A 53 -0.40 6.01 -1.71
CA ALA A 53 0.41 7.15 -1.26
C ALA A 53 0.47 8.24 -2.32
N LEU A 54 0.65 7.87 -3.59
CA LEU A 54 0.69 8.83 -4.70
C LEU A 54 -0.65 9.51 -4.88
N GLU A 55 -1.75 8.78 -4.77
CA GLU A 55 -3.08 9.35 -4.84
C GLU A 55 -3.32 10.38 -3.74
N GLU A 56 -2.86 10.08 -2.53
CA GLU A 56 -3.01 10.99 -1.40
C GLU A 56 -2.17 12.26 -1.59
N GLU A 57 -0.92 12.11 -2.06
CA GLU A 57 -0.06 13.26 -2.36
C GLU A 57 -0.68 14.15 -3.43
N LYS A 58 -1.23 13.55 -4.47
CA LYS A 58 -1.89 14.27 -5.54
C LYS A 58 -3.10 15.04 -5.02
N LYS A 59 -3.89 14.40 -4.16
CA LYS A 59 -5.05 15.02 -3.55
C LYS A 59 -4.67 16.22 -2.69
N GLN A 60 -3.61 16.09 -1.89
CA GLN A 60 -3.13 17.19 -1.04
C GLN A 60 -2.62 18.35 -1.89
N ALA A 61 -1.89 18.07 -2.97
CA ALA A 61 -1.41 19.10 -3.89
C ALA A 61 -2.58 19.84 -4.53
N GLN A 62 -3.63 19.13 -4.93
CA GLN A 62 -4.83 19.73 -5.47
C GLN A 62 -5.49 20.68 -4.46
N MET A 63 -5.55 20.27 -3.20
CA MET A 63 -6.12 21.11 -2.15
C MET A 63 -5.34 22.42 -1.97
N LEU A 64 -4.02 22.37 -2.11
CA LEU A 64 -3.17 23.56 -2.02
C LEU A 64 -3.41 24.54 -3.16
N LEU A 65 -3.85 24.07 -4.33
CA LEU A 65 -4.18 24.94 -5.46
C LEU A 65 -5.34 25.90 -5.16
N ASP A 66 -6.18 25.56 -4.18
CA ASP A 66 -7.30 26.40 -3.79
C ASP A 66 -6.86 27.60 -2.93
N GLU A 67 -5.60 27.64 -2.50
CA GLU A 67 -5.06 28.75 -1.73
C GLU A 67 -4.23 29.65 -2.62
N PRO A 68 -4.63 30.96 -2.75
CA PRO A 68 -3.94 31.86 -3.69
C PRO A 68 -2.44 32.01 -3.44
N ASP A 69 -2.00 31.99 -2.18
CA ASP A 69 -0.61 32.18 -1.81
C ASP A 69 0.27 30.97 -2.11
N MET A 70 -0.34 29.80 -2.30
CA MET A 70 0.37 28.55 -2.47
C MET A 70 0.21 27.96 -3.87
N GLU A 71 -0.45 28.66 -4.76
CA GLU A 71 -0.83 28.14 -6.06
C GLU A 71 0.36 27.62 -6.87
N GLN A 72 1.44 28.38 -6.94
CA GLN A 72 2.59 27.99 -7.75
C GLN A 72 3.30 26.77 -7.15
N MET A 73 3.50 26.76 -5.86
CA MET A 73 4.11 25.61 -5.18
C MET A 73 3.28 24.35 -5.38
N ALA A 74 1.96 24.48 -5.27
CA ALA A 74 1.05 23.36 -5.42
C ALA A 74 1.12 22.78 -6.84
N ARG A 75 1.24 23.62 -7.85
CA ARG A 75 1.36 23.17 -9.23
C ARG A 75 2.66 22.41 -9.47
N GLU A 76 3.75 22.90 -8.90
CA GLU A 76 5.04 22.22 -9.02
C GLU A 76 5.02 20.84 -8.35
N GLU A 77 4.46 20.76 -7.16
CA GLU A 77 4.35 19.52 -6.44
C GLU A 77 3.46 18.51 -7.17
N LEU A 78 2.33 18.97 -7.71
CA LEU A 78 1.42 18.13 -8.47
C LEU A 78 2.12 17.55 -9.70
N ASN A 79 2.89 18.36 -10.41
CA ASN A 79 3.65 17.89 -11.57
C ASN A 79 4.64 16.80 -11.18
N GLN A 80 5.32 16.93 -10.05
CA GLN A 80 6.25 15.91 -9.57
C GLN A 80 5.54 14.60 -9.26
N VAL A 81 4.40 14.67 -8.61
CA VAL A 81 3.62 13.47 -8.26
C VAL A 81 3.15 12.75 -9.52
N GLU A 82 2.69 13.50 -10.52
CA GLU A 82 2.21 12.90 -11.78
C GLU A 82 3.32 12.25 -12.58
N ARG A 83 4.58 12.67 -12.40
CA ARG A 83 5.72 12.06 -13.07
C ARG A 83 6.15 10.73 -12.45
N GLN A 84 5.74 10.47 -11.21
CA GLN A 84 6.04 9.22 -10.55
C GLN A 84 5.04 8.15 -10.95
#